data_cfe8650427908fc59cd5aa8a460d51fb
#
_entry.id   cfe8650427908fc59cd5aa8a460d51fb
#
_cell.length_a   1.000
_cell.length_b   1.000
_cell.length_c   1.000
_cell.angle_alpha   90.00
_cell.angle_beta   90.00
_cell.angle_gamma   90.00
#
_symmetry.space_group_name_H-M   'P 1'
#
loop_
_entity.id
_entity.type
_entity.pdbx_description
1 polymer ?
#
loop_
_entity_poly.entity_id
_entity_poly.type
_entity_poly.pdbx_seq_one_letter_code
_entity_poly.pdbx_strand_id
1 'polypeptide(L)'
;MDAKKKFLCGLFIVGLLGLSSCGGPSSDSEGEIRETQETQQTVQEENGLVYEGSMELQYAENFSVDYYEGGYEMLGTMDGTQILLVPEGKEVPEGLGKDVIVLYRPVSDLYLVSSSVMDMFRELDALSAIRFSAQKQENWYIEEAREAMQEGRIQYAGKYNRPDYEKIVAENCTLAIENRMILHAPEVMEKLEEFGIPVMIEYSSLEKHPLGRVE
;
A
#
# COMPACT_ATOMS: atom_id res chain seq x y z
N MET A 1 29.79 42.07 -7.43
CA MET A 1 29.93 41.77 -8.85
C MET A 1 28.81 40.78 -9.19
N ASP A 2 27.68 41.29 -9.42
CA ASP A 2 26.87 41.59 -10.57
C ASP A 2 26.86 40.50 -11.64
N ALA A 3 25.69 39.90 -11.81
CA ALA A 3 25.02 39.87 -13.09
C ALA A 3 23.59 39.30 -12.96
N LYS A 4 22.66 40.23 -13.05
CA LYS A 4 21.23 39.97 -13.35
C LYS A 4 21.12 39.49 -14.83
N LYS A 5 20.24 38.48 -15.06
CA LYS A 5 19.62 38.33 -16.39
C LYS A 5 18.12 38.13 -16.27
N LYS A 6 17.43 39.16 -16.73
CA LYS A 6 16.00 39.20 -17.06
C LYS A 6 15.74 38.44 -18.34
N PHE A 7 14.63 37.75 -18.45
CA PHE A 7 13.97 37.41 -19.73
C PHE A 7 12.47 37.39 -19.47
N LEU A 8 11.87 38.27 -19.95
CA LEU A 8 11.19 38.79 -21.13
C LEU A 8 9.93 37.98 -21.46
N CYS A 9 8.84 38.67 -21.21
CA CYS A 9 7.45 38.42 -21.54
C CYS A 9 7.27 38.35 -23.08
N GLY A 10 6.55 37.39 -23.56
CA GLY A 10 6.10 37.27 -24.93
C GLY A 10 4.62 37.01 -25.02
N LEU A 11 3.88 38.08 -25.07
CA LEU A 11 2.43 38.16 -25.32
C LEU A 11 2.20 37.99 -26.82
N PHE A 12 1.36 37.05 -27.25
CA PHE A 12 0.78 37.04 -28.57
C PHE A 12 -0.74 36.97 -28.48
N ILE A 13 -1.34 38.12 -28.78
CA ILE A 13 -2.76 38.32 -29.06
C ILE A 13 -2.87 38.53 -30.59
N VAL A 14 -3.70 37.76 -31.25
CA VAL A 14 -4.38 38.08 -32.51
C VAL A 14 -5.62 37.18 -32.54
N GLY A 15 -6.82 37.61 -32.48
CA GLY A 15 -7.60 38.60 -33.28
C GLY A 15 -8.53 37.85 -34.21
N LEU A 16 -9.74 37.74 -33.84
CA LEU A 16 -11.07 38.25 -34.22
C LEU A 16 -11.48 38.12 -35.71
N LEU A 17 -12.78 37.92 -35.82
CA LEU A 17 -13.75 38.16 -36.90
C LEU A 17 -14.06 36.88 -37.71
N GLY A 18 -15.30 36.43 -37.79
CA GLY A 18 -16.62 37.06 -37.78
C GLY A 18 -17.42 36.52 -38.93
N LEU A 19 -18.63 36.29 -38.75
CA LEU A 19 -19.79 36.64 -39.56
C LEU A 19 -20.88 35.59 -39.61
N SER A 20 -22.01 36.07 -39.18
CA SER A 20 -23.36 35.54 -39.31
C SER A 20 -23.74 35.18 -40.73
N SER A 21 -24.55 34.13 -40.90
CA SER A 21 -25.58 34.15 -41.92
C SER A 21 -26.78 33.34 -41.42
N CYS A 22 -27.91 34.02 -41.31
CA CYS A 22 -29.25 33.48 -41.16
C CYS A 22 -29.75 32.87 -42.49
N GLY A 23 -30.53 31.80 -42.39
CA GLY A 23 -31.43 31.31 -43.44
C GLY A 23 -32.09 30.03 -43.05
N GLY A 24 -33.33 30.06 -42.64
CA GLY A 24 -34.20 28.88 -42.43
C GLY A 24 -35.06 28.63 -43.67
N PRO A 25 -36.18 27.89 -43.61
CA PRO A 25 -36.25 26.48 -43.14
C PRO A 25 -36.81 25.55 -44.27
N SER A 26 -36.56 24.23 -44.21
CA SER A 26 -37.56 23.25 -44.68
C SER A 26 -37.16 21.83 -44.27
N SER A 27 -38.14 21.20 -43.71
CA SER A 27 -38.43 19.78 -43.49
C SER A 27 -37.71 18.75 -44.36
N ASP A 28 -37.21 17.68 -43.78
CA ASP A 28 -37.76 16.32 -43.75
C ASP A 28 -36.73 15.28 -43.31
N SER A 29 -37.22 14.51 -42.35
CA SER A 29 -37.04 13.08 -42.12
C SER A 29 -35.69 12.37 -42.10
N GLU A 30 -35.50 11.71 -40.97
CA GLU A 30 -34.96 10.34 -40.79
C GLU A 30 -33.44 10.15 -40.82
N GLY A 31 -32.94 9.76 -39.68
CA GLY A 31 -31.64 9.15 -39.53
C GLY A 31 -30.97 9.43 -38.20
N GLU A 32 -31.60 9.06 -37.07
CA GLU A 32 -30.89 8.98 -35.78
C GLU A 32 -29.84 7.88 -35.85
N ILE A 33 -28.63 8.27 -36.26
CA ILE A 33 -27.46 7.45 -35.98
C ILE A 33 -27.08 7.78 -34.55
N ARG A 34 -27.49 6.94 -33.60
CA ARG A 34 -26.90 6.90 -32.28
C ARG A 34 -25.45 6.49 -32.44
N GLU A 35 -24.55 7.45 -32.47
CA GLU A 35 -23.17 7.20 -32.13
C GLU A 35 -23.11 6.73 -30.68
N THR A 36 -22.95 5.42 -30.53
CA THR A 36 -22.54 4.81 -29.29
C THR A 36 -21.16 5.39 -28.99
N GLN A 37 -21.09 6.35 -28.10
CA GLN A 37 -19.83 6.76 -27.51
C GLN A 37 -19.30 5.53 -26.75
N GLU A 38 -18.46 4.75 -27.39
CA GLU A 38 -17.55 3.85 -26.70
C GLU A 38 -16.68 4.74 -25.80
N THR A 39 -16.97 4.69 -24.52
CA THR A 39 -16.09 5.24 -23.50
C THR A 39 -14.80 4.43 -23.58
N GLN A 40 -13.81 4.94 -24.30
CA GLN A 40 -12.46 4.43 -24.23
C GLN A 40 -12.01 4.67 -22.78
N GLN A 41 -12.13 3.64 -21.94
CA GLN A 41 -11.41 3.57 -20.70
C GLN A 41 -9.93 3.64 -21.08
N THR A 42 -9.29 4.75 -20.80
CA THR A 42 -7.84 4.87 -20.83
C THR A 42 -7.32 3.90 -19.79
N VAL A 43 -6.77 2.79 -20.26
CA VAL A 43 -6.06 1.82 -19.44
C VAL A 43 -4.89 2.57 -18.83
N GLN A 44 -4.93 2.78 -17.53
CA GLN A 44 -3.82 3.35 -16.78
C GLN A 44 -2.84 2.23 -16.50
N GLU A 45 -1.75 2.22 -17.23
CA GLU A 45 -0.62 1.32 -16.97
C GLU A 45 0.38 2.06 -16.09
N GLU A 46 0.64 1.53 -14.91
CA GLU A 46 1.59 2.07 -13.96
C GLU A 46 2.53 0.96 -13.49
N ASN A 47 3.84 1.19 -13.59
CA ASN A 47 4.85 0.23 -13.14
C ASN A 47 4.74 -1.17 -13.77
N GLY A 48 4.28 -1.27 -15.03
CA GLY A 48 4.03 -2.54 -15.70
C GLY A 48 2.79 -3.29 -15.21
N LEU A 49 1.92 -2.61 -14.46
CA LEU A 49 0.66 -3.11 -13.94
C LEU A 49 -0.51 -2.38 -14.57
N VAL A 50 -1.56 -3.10 -14.93
CA VAL A 50 -2.80 -2.53 -15.47
C VAL A 50 -3.78 -2.36 -14.32
N TYR A 51 -4.13 -1.12 -14.03
CA TYR A 51 -5.02 -0.77 -12.92
C TYR A 51 -6.47 -1.20 -13.19
N GLU A 52 -7.11 -1.84 -12.20
CA GLU A 52 -8.50 -2.28 -12.24
C GLU A 52 -9.43 -1.47 -11.34
N GLY A 53 -8.92 -0.94 -10.23
CA GLY A 53 -9.72 -0.20 -9.26
C GLY A 53 -9.04 -0.11 -7.91
N SER A 54 -9.66 0.61 -6.97
CA SER A 54 -9.21 0.75 -5.59
C SER A 54 -10.26 0.24 -4.62
N MET A 55 -9.83 -0.17 -3.45
CA MET A 55 -10.72 -0.46 -2.32
C MET A 55 -11.47 0.80 -1.90
N GLU A 56 -12.80 0.70 -1.82
CA GLU A 56 -13.62 1.78 -1.25
C GLU A 56 -13.56 1.71 0.29
N LEU A 57 -12.85 2.66 0.89
CA LEU A 57 -12.77 2.79 2.34
C LEU A 57 -13.87 3.72 2.84
N GLN A 58 -14.59 3.32 3.90
CA GLN A 58 -15.66 4.12 4.49
C GLN A 58 -15.20 4.94 5.69
N TYR A 59 -14.23 4.43 6.42
CA TYR A 59 -13.81 4.97 7.71
C TYR A 59 -12.30 5.15 7.82
N ALA A 60 -11.52 4.31 7.18
CA ALA A 60 -10.06 4.38 7.22
C ALA A 60 -9.52 5.46 6.29
N GLU A 61 -8.48 6.16 6.74
CA GLU A 61 -7.83 7.24 5.99
C GLU A 61 -6.32 7.04 5.85
N ASN A 62 -5.75 6.06 6.55
CA ASN A 62 -4.30 5.92 6.70
C ASN A 62 -3.68 4.82 5.83
N PHE A 63 -4.47 4.16 4.99
CA PHE A 63 -4.00 3.19 4.01
C PHE A 63 -4.82 3.25 2.71
N SER A 64 -4.32 2.62 1.68
CA SER A 64 -5.02 2.40 0.41
C SER A 64 -4.72 1.01 -0.11
N VAL A 65 -5.60 0.47 -0.94
CA VAL A 65 -5.38 -0.77 -1.68
C VAL A 65 -5.83 -0.55 -3.11
N ASP A 66 -4.91 -0.69 -4.05
CA ASP A 66 -5.17 -0.64 -5.48
C ASP A 66 -5.06 -2.05 -6.07
N TYR A 67 -6.02 -2.39 -6.92
CA TYR A 67 -6.12 -3.69 -7.58
C TYR A 67 -5.64 -3.58 -9.02
N TYR A 68 -4.91 -4.60 -9.48
CA TYR A 68 -4.36 -4.65 -10.82
C TYR A 68 -4.64 -5.99 -11.50
N GLU A 69 -4.67 -5.99 -12.84
CA GLU A 69 -4.88 -7.20 -13.63
C GLU A 69 -3.94 -8.32 -13.22
N GLY A 70 -4.48 -9.53 -13.21
CA GLY A 70 -3.72 -10.72 -12.80
C GLY A 70 -3.71 -10.96 -11.29
N GLY A 71 -4.44 -10.15 -10.52
CA GLY A 71 -4.65 -10.30 -9.09
C GLY A 71 -3.53 -9.71 -8.23
N TYR A 72 -2.74 -8.78 -8.77
CA TYR A 72 -1.78 -8.00 -7.98
C TYR A 72 -2.53 -6.95 -7.17
N GLU A 73 -2.00 -6.65 -6.00
CA GLU A 73 -2.53 -5.63 -5.09
C GLU A 73 -1.39 -4.74 -4.60
N MET A 74 -1.59 -3.43 -4.64
CA MET A 74 -0.66 -2.45 -4.08
C MET A 74 -1.26 -1.85 -2.82
N LEU A 75 -0.65 -2.10 -1.68
CA LEU A 75 -0.97 -1.42 -0.43
C LEU A 75 -0.12 -0.16 -0.31
N GLY A 76 -0.77 0.96 0.01
CA GLY A 76 -0.11 2.20 0.39
C GLY A 76 -0.40 2.53 1.85
N THR A 77 0.59 3.00 2.59
CA THR A 77 0.41 3.50 3.95
C THR A 77 0.60 5.02 4.01
N MET A 78 0.12 5.66 5.07
CA MET A 78 0.13 7.12 5.19
C MET A 78 1.53 7.76 5.19
N ASP A 79 2.57 7.00 5.47
CA ASP A 79 3.97 7.45 5.40
C ASP A 79 4.59 7.32 4.00
N GLY A 80 3.81 6.81 3.03
CA GLY A 80 4.23 6.62 1.65
C GLY A 80 4.87 5.25 1.38
N THR A 81 4.93 4.35 2.35
CA THR A 81 5.36 2.96 2.11
C THR A 81 4.39 2.28 1.13
N GLN A 82 4.94 1.63 0.12
CA GLN A 82 4.18 0.86 -0.86
C GLN A 82 4.58 -0.61 -0.78
N ILE A 83 3.59 -1.49 -0.78
CA ILE A 83 3.79 -2.95 -0.69
C ILE A 83 3.01 -3.60 -1.82
N LEU A 84 3.71 -4.25 -2.75
CA LEU A 84 3.10 -5.05 -3.81
C LEU A 84 2.90 -6.48 -3.31
N LEU A 85 1.67 -6.93 -3.30
CA LEU A 85 1.31 -8.34 -3.08
C LEU A 85 1.29 -9.06 -4.43
N VAL A 86 2.26 -9.93 -4.63
CA VAL A 86 2.39 -10.74 -5.84
C VAL A 86 1.61 -12.04 -5.66
N PRO A 87 0.66 -12.38 -6.57
CA PRO A 87 -0.07 -13.63 -6.51
C PRO A 87 0.83 -14.85 -6.61
N GLU A 88 0.40 -15.96 -6.04
CA GLU A 88 1.13 -17.23 -6.13
C GLU A 88 1.39 -17.62 -7.60
N GLY A 89 2.63 -17.98 -7.90
CA GLY A 89 3.06 -18.39 -9.24
C GLY A 89 3.19 -17.26 -10.27
N LYS A 90 3.07 -16.00 -9.84
CA LYS A 90 3.33 -14.84 -10.69
C LYS A 90 4.72 -14.26 -10.46
N GLU A 91 5.23 -13.56 -11.46
CA GLU A 91 6.50 -12.83 -11.41
C GLU A 91 6.29 -11.39 -11.00
N VAL A 92 7.33 -10.76 -10.47
CA VAL A 92 7.33 -9.32 -10.16
C VAL A 92 7.28 -8.54 -11.48
N PRO A 93 6.39 -7.55 -11.63
CA PRO A 93 6.31 -6.75 -12.84
C PRO A 93 7.60 -5.98 -13.14
N GLU A 94 7.93 -5.84 -14.43
CA GLU A 94 9.03 -4.98 -14.85
C GLU A 94 8.65 -3.50 -14.64
N GLY A 95 9.62 -2.71 -14.18
CA GLY A 95 9.41 -1.26 -13.99
C GLY A 95 8.93 -0.87 -12.60
N LEU A 96 8.79 -1.82 -11.66
CA LEU A 96 8.43 -1.53 -10.28
C LEU A 96 9.45 -0.58 -9.63
N GLY A 97 8.95 0.38 -8.85
CA GLY A 97 9.79 1.31 -8.08
C GLY A 97 10.74 0.56 -7.12
N LYS A 98 11.95 1.06 -6.96
CA LYS A 98 12.97 0.40 -6.12
C LYS A 98 12.61 0.36 -4.64
N ASP A 99 11.77 1.31 -4.21
CA ASP A 99 11.35 1.46 -2.82
C ASP A 99 10.05 0.70 -2.51
N VAL A 100 9.49 -0.02 -3.51
CA VAL A 100 8.31 -0.85 -3.31
C VAL A 100 8.72 -2.17 -2.66
N ILE A 101 8.13 -2.46 -1.52
CA ILE A 101 8.27 -3.74 -0.83
C ILE A 101 7.51 -4.81 -1.64
N VAL A 102 8.14 -5.93 -1.92
CA VAL A 102 7.49 -7.04 -2.64
C VAL A 102 7.24 -8.19 -1.68
N LEU A 103 5.98 -8.60 -1.56
CA LEU A 103 5.58 -9.77 -0.79
C LEU A 103 4.84 -10.75 -1.69
N TYR A 104 5.10 -12.03 -1.52
CA TYR A 104 4.42 -13.10 -2.27
C TYR A 104 3.29 -13.69 -1.43
N ARG A 105 2.14 -13.95 -2.06
CA ARG A 105 1.03 -14.65 -1.39
C ARG A 105 1.22 -16.17 -1.47
N PRO A 106 0.86 -16.92 -0.39
CA PRO A 106 0.38 -16.40 0.90
C PRO A 106 1.51 -15.76 1.72
N VAL A 107 1.23 -14.61 2.35
CA VAL A 107 2.21 -13.94 3.23
C VAL A 107 2.36 -14.73 4.52
N SER A 108 3.59 -15.04 4.91
CA SER A 108 3.94 -15.79 6.10
C SER A 108 5.23 -15.28 6.75
N ASP A 109 5.60 -15.90 7.86
CA ASP A 109 6.85 -15.65 8.58
C ASP A 109 7.05 -14.19 9.00
N LEU A 110 5.94 -13.59 9.46
CA LEU A 110 5.91 -12.19 9.90
C LEU A 110 6.53 -12.02 11.29
N TYR A 111 7.26 -10.93 11.48
CA TYR A 111 7.64 -10.43 12.81
C TYR A 111 6.64 -9.37 13.25
N LEU A 112 5.74 -9.73 14.16
CA LEU A 112 4.72 -8.82 14.67
C LEU A 112 5.20 -8.11 15.93
N VAL A 113 5.47 -6.82 15.78
CA VAL A 113 5.87 -5.94 16.88
C VAL A 113 4.68 -5.16 17.42
N SER A 114 3.77 -4.75 16.53
CA SER A 114 2.55 -4.07 16.92
C SER A 114 1.57 -5.04 17.59
N SER A 115 1.45 -4.93 18.90
CA SER A 115 0.54 -5.80 19.67
C SER A 115 -0.93 -5.50 19.43
N SER A 116 -1.25 -4.31 18.92
CA SER A 116 -2.64 -3.90 18.65
C SER A 116 -3.29 -4.68 17.51
N VAL A 117 -2.49 -5.23 16.61
CA VAL A 117 -3.01 -5.99 15.45
C VAL A 117 -3.02 -7.51 15.66
N MET A 118 -2.49 -8.03 16.75
CA MET A 118 -2.54 -9.48 17.03
C MET A 118 -3.98 -10.01 17.06
N ASP A 119 -4.88 -9.24 17.63
CA ASP A 119 -6.30 -9.61 17.70
C ASP A 119 -6.98 -9.61 16.33
N MET A 120 -6.54 -8.72 15.43
CA MET A 120 -7.01 -8.71 14.03
C MET A 120 -6.56 -9.98 13.30
N PHE A 121 -5.30 -10.41 13.47
CA PHE A 121 -4.83 -11.68 12.93
C PHE A 121 -5.61 -12.88 13.48
N ARG A 122 -5.99 -12.84 14.77
CA ARG A 122 -6.82 -13.88 15.37
C ARG A 122 -8.22 -13.90 14.77
N GLU A 123 -8.87 -12.74 14.68
CA GLU A 123 -10.23 -12.64 14.10
C GLU A 123 -10.30 -13.07 12.64
N LEU A 124 -9.22 -12.87 11.87
CA LEU A 124 -9.09 -13.30 10.49
C LEU A 124 -8.60 -14.74 10.31
N ASP A 125 -8.42 -15.49 11.41
CA ASP A 125 -7.87 -16.85 11.39
C ASP A 125 -6.46 -16.93 10.77
N ALA A 126 -5.70 -15.81 10.88
CA ALA A 126 -4.42 -15.61 10.21
C ALA A 126 -3.20 -15.64 11.15
N LEU A 127 -3.34 -16.15 12.38
CA LEU A 127 -2.23 -16.27 13.34
C LEU A 127 -1.07 -17.12 12.81
N SER A 128 -1.35 -18.03 11.88
CA SER A 128 -0.33 -18.85 11.22
C SER A 128 0.64 -18.07 10.35
N ALA A 129 0.29 -16.85 9.94
CA ALA A 129 1.19 -15.97 9.22
C ALA A 129 2.28 -15.35 10.12
N ILE A 130 2.06 -15.33 11.44
CA ILE A 130 2.98 -14.74 12.39
C ILE A 130 3.98 -15.82 12.86
N ARG A 131 5.26 -15.56 12.60
CA ARG A 131 6.36 -16.41 13.07
C ARG A 131 7.00 -15.87 14.33
N PHE A 132 7.07 -14.56 14.47
CA PHE A 132 7.73 -13.87 15.57
C PHE A 132 6.84 -12.84 16.24
N SER A 133 7.00 -12.72 17.55
CA SER A 133 6.34 -11.70 18.36
C SER A 133 7.36 -10.90 19.15
N ALA A 134 7.15 -9.59 19.25
CA ALA A 134 7.93 -8.70 20.13
C ALA A 134 7.48 -8.77 21.58
N GLN A 135 6.42 -9.50 21.89
CA GLN A 135 5.97 -9.74 23.24
C GLN A 135 6.18 -11.20 23.63
N LYS A 136 6.55 -11.41 24.89
CA LYS A 136 6.65 -12.74 25.47
C LYS A 136 5.27 -13.31 25.74
N GLN A 137 5.16 -14.63 25.79
CA GLN A 137 3.93 -15.37 26.03
C GLN A 137 3.15 -14.88 27.26
N GLU A 138 3.84 -14.63 28.37
CA GLU A 138 3.23 -14.20 29.63
C GLU A 138 2.56 -12.81 29.55
N ASN A 139 2.89 -12.02 28.52
CA ASN A 139 2.34 -10.69 28.33
C ASN A 139 1.13 -10.64 27.38
N TRP A 140 0.78 -11.76 26.77
CA TRP A 140 -0.39 -11.84 25.92
C TRP A 140 -1.64 -12.19 26.71
N TYR A 141 -2.73 -11.44 26.46
CA TYR A 141 -4.08 -11.74 26.97
C TYR A 141 -4.91 -12.54 25.97
N ILE A 142 -4.49 -12.59 24.69
CA ILE A 142 -5.10 -13.38 23.63
C ILE A 142 -4.67 -14.83 23.83
N GLU A 143 -5.62 -15.71 24.09
CA GLU A 143 -5.33 -17.11 24.46
C GLU A 143 -4.71 -17.88 23.32
N GLU A 144 -5.24 -17.72 22.11
CA GLU A 144 -4.76 -18.38 20.89
C GLU A 144 -3.30 -17.97 20.55
N ALA A 145 -2.93 -16.71 20.81
CA ALA A 145 -1.55 -16.26 20.66
C ALA A 145 -0.62 -16.90 21.72
N ARG A 146 -1.09 -17.04 22.95
CA ARG A 146 -0.34 -17.72 24.03
C ARG A 146 -0.14 -19.20 23.73
N GLU A 147 -1.17 -19.88 23.24
CA GLU A 147 -1.10 -21.29 22.83
C GLU A 147 -0.14 -21.45 21.65
N ALA A 148 -0.24 -20.60 20.63
CA ALA A 148 0.69 -20.62 19.49
C ALA A 148 2.15 -20.43 19.92
N MET A 149 2.41 -19.59 20.93
CA MET A 149 3.74 -19.42 21.51
C MET A 149 4.17 -20.62 22.35
N GLN A 150 3.27 -21.23 23.11
CA GLN A 150 3.55 -22.42 23.90
C GLN A 150 3.93 -23.61 23.02
N GLU A 151 3.28 -23.74 21.87
CA GLU A 151 3.55 -24.76 20.87
C GLU A 151 4.77 -24.44 19.97
N GLY A 152 5.35 -23.26 20.10
CA GLY A 152 6.50 -22.82 19.30
C GLY A 152 6.17 -22.40 17.88
N ARG A 153 4.88 -22.27 17.54
CA ARG A 153 4.44 -21.73 16.22
C ARG A 153 4.77 -20.25 16.11
N ILE A 154 4.58 -19.51 17.19
CA ILE A 154 5.02 -18.11 17.31
C ILE A 154 6.15 -18.07 18.33
N GLN A 155 7.23 -17.38 18.04
CA GLN A 155 8.39 -17.27 18.91
C GLN A 155 8.63 -15.82 19.35
N TYR A 156 9.12 -15.63 20.57
CA TYR A 156 9.60 -14.33 21.00
C TYR A 156 10.93 -14.02 20.30
N ALA A 157 11.01 -12.85 19.61
CA ALA A 157 12.20 -12.40 18.88
C ALA A 157 12.64 -10.99 19.27
N GLY A 158 12.55 -10.66 20.56
CA GLY A 158 12.99 -9.35 21.06
C GLY A 158 11.92 -8.28 21.00
N LYS A 159 12.26 -7.07 21.46
CA LYS A 159 11.37 -5.89 21.43
C LYS A 159 11.68 -5.02 20.22
N TYR A 160 10.78 -4.08 19.89
CA TYR A 160 10.94 -3.11 18.79
C TYR A 160 12.32 -2.43 18.76
N ASN A 161 12.89 -2.10 19.90
CA ASN A 161 14.20 -1.42 20.01
C ASN A 161 15.38 -2.37 20.26
N ARG A 162 15.14 -3.68 20.29
CA ARG A 162 16.18 -4.70 20.50
C ARG A 162 15.69 -6.07 19.97
N PRO A 163 15.51 -6.19 18.66
CA PRO A 163 15.16 -7.47 18.04
C PRO A 163 16.28 -8.50 18.17
N ASP A 164 15.91 -9.76 18.13
CA ASP A 164 16.84 -10.88 17.97
C ASP A 164 17.09 -11.11 16.47
N TYR A 165 17.98 -10.31 15.90
CA TYR A 165 18.28 -10.34 14.46
C TYR A 165 18.73 -11.72 13.98
N GLU A 166 19.52 -12.45 14.79
CA GLU A 166 20.00 -13.77 14.41
C GLU A 166 18.82 -14.73 14.17
N LYS A 167 17.88 -14.75 15.09
CA LYS A 167 16.66 -15.57 14.97
C LYS A 167 15.79 -15.15 13.81
N ILE A 168 15.52 -13.87 13.66
CA ILE A 168 14.64 -13.32 12.63
C ILE A 168 15.19 -13.63 11.24
N VAL A 169 16.50 -13.47 11.03
CA VAL A 169 17.17 -13.77 9.76
C VAL A 169 17.25 -15.27 9.52
N ALA A 170 17.60 -16.07 10.53
CA ALA A 170 17.77 -17.51 10.38
C ALA A 170 16.51 -18.24 9.93
N GLU A 171 15.34 -17.72 10.28
CA GLU A 171 14.05 -18.32 9.92
C GLU A 171 13.34 -17.55 8.77
N ASN A 172 14.09 -16.73 8.00
CA ASN A 172 13.63 -16.04 6.79
C ASN A 172 12.37 -15.17 7.01
N CYS A 173 12.37 -14.31 8.02
CA CYS A 173 11.30 -13.33 8.21
C CYS A 173 11.06 -12.53 6.92
N THR A 174 9.82 -12.41 6.51
CA THR A 174 9.44 -11.76 5.24
C THR A 174 9.06 -10.30 5.40
N LEU A 175 8.55 -9.90 6.57
CA LEU A 175 8.14 -8.53 6.87
C LEU A 175 8.12 -8.31 8.38
N ALA A 176 8.63 -7.18 8.85
CA ALA A 176 8.40 -6.69 10.20
C ALA A 176 7.22 -5.72 10.22
N ILE A 177 6.18 -6.04 11.00
CA ILE A 177 5.03 -5.14 11.24
C ILE A 177 5.27 -4.42 12.55
N GLU A 178 5.75 -3.19 12.42
CA GLU A 178 6.14 -2.34 13.54
C GLU A 178 5.01 -1.40 13.98
N ASN A 179 5.09 -0.94 15.19
CA ASN A 179 4.31 0.20 15.65
C ASN A 179 5.15 1.48 15.58
N ARG A 180 4.51 2.63 15.75
CA ARG A 180 5.17 3.95 15.65
C ARG A 180 6.33 4.18 16.63
N MET A 181 6.49 3.33 17.65
CA MET A 181 7.63 3.44 18.57
C MET A 181 8.97 3.19 17.87
N ILE A 182 8.96 2.48 16.73
CA ILE A 182 10.17 2.26 15.92
C ILE A 182 10.79 3.57 15.42
N LEU A 183 10.00 4.62 15.24
CA LEU A 183 10.48 5.95 14.85
C LEU A 183 11.43 6.58 15.89
N HIS A 184 11.46 6.04 17.12
CA HIS A 184 12.43 6.42 18.16
C HIS A 184 13.69 5.54 18.16
N ALA A 185 13.76 4.57 17.26
CA ALA A 185 14.88 3.66 17.10
C ALA A 185 15.15 3.39 15.61
N PRO A 186 15.41 4.45 14.81
CA PRO A 186 15.58 4.33 13.35
C PRO A 186 16.70 3.37 12.97
N GLU A 187 17.74 3.26 13.80
CA GLU A 187 18.84 2.32 13.60
C GLU A 187 18.41 0.84 13.60
N VAL A 188 17.29 0.52 14.25
CA VAL A 188 16.71 -0.84 14.23
C VAL A 188 16.03 -1.10 12.90
N MET A 189 15.30 -0.13 12.38
CA MET A 189 14.63 -0.20 11.10
C MET A 189 15.65 -0.37 9.98
N GLU A 190 16.66 0.53 9.93
CA GLU A 190 17.78 0.44 8.99
C GLU A 190 18.47 -0.94 9.05
N LYS A 191 18.63 -1.49 10.26
CA LYS A 191 19.28 -2.78 10.44
C LYS A 191 18.46 -3.96 9.95
N LEU A 192 17.13 -3.93 10.13
CA LEU A 192 16.23 -4.94 9.56
C LEU A 192 16.29 -4.90 8.03
N GLU A 193 16.25 -3.71 7.44
CA GLU A 193 16.32 -3.51 6.00
C GLU A 193 17.68 -3.94 5.42
N GLU A 194 18.79 -3.67 6.10
CA GLU A 194 20.12 -4.20 5.73
C GLU A 194 20.15 -5.72 5.66
N PHE A 195 19.36 -6.40 6.49
CA PHE A 195 19.21 -7.86 6.44
C PHE A 195 18.19 -8.33 5.41
N GLY A 196 17.62 -7.42 4.62
CA GLY A 196 16.63 -7.73 3.61
C GLY A 196 15.23 -7.99 4.18
N ILE A 197 14.96 -7.57 5.43
CA ILE A 197 13.66 -7.67 6.07
C ILE A 197 13.00 -6.30 5.97
N PRO A 198 12.01 -6.11 5.09
CA PRO A 198 11.31 -4.85 4.97
C PRO A 198 10.51 -4.55 6.25
N VAL A 199 10.29 -3.26 6.49
CA VAL A 199 9.56 -2.77 7.65
C VAL A 199 8.31 -2.03 7.20
N MET A 200 7.16 -2.42 7.73
CA MET A 200 5.90 -1.69 7.60
C MET A 200 5.49 -1.16 8.98
N ILE A 201 5.19 0.12 9.06
CA ILE A 201 4.62 0.71 10.27
C ILE A 201 3.10 0.69 10.17
N GLU A 202 2.45 0.07 11.15
CA GLU A 202 0.99 0.08 11.24
C GLU A 202 0.48 1.39 11.84
N TYR A 203 -0.55 1.94 11.24
CA TYR A 203 -1.10 3.24 11.59
C TYR A 203 -2.56 3.18 12.06
N SER A 204 -3.11 1.99 12.30
CA SER A 204 -4.51 1.81 12.71
C SER A 204 -4.89 2.65 13.94
N SER A 205 -3.92 2.85 14.84
CA SER A 205 -4.12 3.66 16.05
C SER A 205 -4.32 5.17 15.77
N LEU A 206 -4.03 5.64 14.56
CA LEU A 206 -4.23 7.02 14.12
C LEU A 206 -5.54 7.23 13.38
N GLU A 207 -6.28 6.16 13.08
CA GLU A 207 -7.58 6.30 12.46
C GLU A 207 -8.52 7.14 13.30
N LYS A 208 -9.15 8.13 12.66
CA LYS A 208 -10.06 9.07 13.32
C LYS A 208 -11.35 8.41 13.78
N HIS A 209 -11.79 7.41 13.01
CA HIS A 209 -12.99 6.67 13.30
C HIS A 209 -12.66 5.28 13.87
N PRO A 210 -13.33 4.81 14.94
CA PRO A 210 -13.02 3.50 15.51
C PRO A 210 -13.16 2.34 14.52
N LEU A 211 -14.08 2.41 13.56
CA LEU A 211 -14.26 1.40 12.53
C LEU A 211 -13.14 1.42 11.49
N GLY A 212 -12.50 2.57 11.22
CA GLY A 212 -11.33 2.63 10.35
C GLY A 212 -10.12 1.84 10.86
N ARG A 213 -10.12 1.49 12.15
CA ARG A 213 -9.06 0.63 12.72
C ARG A 213 -9.19 -0.85 12.36
N VAL A 214 -10.36 -1.26 11.92
CA VAL A 214 -10.73 -2.66 11.65
C VAL A 214 -11.25 -2.84 10.23
N GLU A 215 -11.23 -1.80 9.43
CA GLU A 215 -11.52 -1.83 8.01
C GLU A 215 -10.29 -2.36 7.25
#